data_51f347bdda3086bf39625a22138f5d08
#
_entry.id   51f347bdda3086bf39625a22138f5d08
#
_cell.length_a   1.000
_cell.length_b   1.000
_cell.length_c   1.000
_cell.angle_alpha   90.00
_cell.angle_beta   90.00
_cell.angle_gamma   90.00
#
_symmetry.space_group_name_H-M   'P 1'
#
loop_
_entity.id
_entity.type
_entity.pdbx_description
1 polymer ?
#
loop_
_entity_poly.entity_id
_entity_poly.type
_entity_poly.pdbx_seq_one_letter_code
_entity_poly.pdbx_strand_id
1 'polypeptide(L)'
;MIRRMTQAKTMDLAALASSIKAWGKDLGFEAVGIADADLSAAEPRLLDWLAKGYHGEMHYMEKHGVKRSRPAELRPGTLRVISARMNYLPDAEDAQEVLDDADKAYVSRYALGRDYHKVMRARLQDLADRIVGDCLLYTSDAADEL
;
A
#
# COMPACT_ATOMS: atom_id res chain seq x y z
N MET A 1 -18.16 27.50 39.39
CA MET A 1 -16.88 26.96 38.82
C MET A 1 -17.31 26.16 37.57
N ILE A 2 -17.22 26.76 36.38
CA ILE A 2 -17.70 26.15 35.13
C ILE A 2 -16.55 25.30 34.61
N ARG A 3 -16.74 23.96 34.64
CA ARG A 3 -15.79 22.99 34.05
C ARG A 3 -15.87 23.15 32.52
N ARG A 4 -14.78 23.65 31.92
CA ARG A 4 -14.64 23.62 30.45
C ARG A 4 -14.66 22.16 30.04
N MET A 5 -15.70 21.76 29.31
CA MET A 5 -15.72 20.52 28.57
C MET A 5 -14.64 20.63 27.48
N THR A 6 -13.55 19.92 27.65
CA THR A 6 -12.53 19.77 26.62
C THR A 6 -13.18 18.94 25.50
N GLN A 7 -13.37 19.53 24.32
CA GLN A 7 -13.87 18.79 23.15
C GLN A 7 -12.82 17.75 22.79
N ALA A 8 -13.22 16.49 22.76
CA ALA A 8 -12.40 15.41 22.18
C ALA A 8 -11.94 15.87 20.80
N LYS A 9 -10.64 15.93 20.61
CA LYS A 9 -10.01 16.38 19.35
C LYS A 9 -10.38 15.41 18.24
N THR A 10 -11.35 15.80 17.41
CA THR A 10 -11.76 14.98 16.26
C THR A 10 -10.58 14.85 15.31
N MET A 11 -10.19 13.60 14.98
CA MET A 11 -9.11 13.32 14.04
C MET A 11 -9.42 13.96 12.67
N ASP A 12 -8.53 14.81 12.19
CA ASP A 12 -8.61 15.37 10.84
C ASP A 12 -8.10 14.33 9.82
N LEU A 13 -9.03 13.61 9.20
CA LEU A 13 -8.71 12.57 8.22
C LEU A 13 -8.02 13.12 6.97
N ALA A 14 -8.25 14.38 6.60
CA ALA A 14 -7.60 15.00 5.46
C ALA A 14 -6.13 15.32 5.79
N ALA A 15 -5.87 15.83 6.99
CA ALA A 15 -4.52 16.04 7.49
C ALA A 15 -3.76 14.72 7.61
N LEU A 16 -4.39 13.68 8.18
CA LEU A 16 -3.80 12.34 8.26
C LEU A 16 -3.46 11.77 6.88
N ALA A 17 -4.36 11.87 5.91
CA ALA A 17 -4.10 11.41 4.55
C ALA A 17 -2.92 12.14 3.90
N SER A 18 -2.77 13.43 4.16
CA SER A 18 -1.64 14.22 3.70
C SER A 18 -0.33 13.79 4.36
N SER A 19 -0.35 13.54 5.66
CA SER A 19 0.80 13.03 6.42
C SER A 19 1.24 11.64 5.91
N ILE A 20 0.31 10.71 5.69
CA ILE A 20 0.59 9.37 5.15
C ILE A 20 1.32 9.46 3.80
N LYS A 21 0.87 10.36 2.91
CA LYS A 21 1.52 10.56 1.61
C LYS A 21 2.93 11.14 1.76
N ALA A 22 3.13 12.08 2.68
CA ALA A 22 4.44 12.65 2.97
C ALA A 22 5.38 11.59 3.56
N TRP A 23 4.95 10.85 4.57
CA TRP A 23 5.74 9.77 5.16
C TRP A 23 6.11 8.69 4.15
N GLY A 24 5.19 8.33 3.25
CA GLY A 24 5.51 7.39 2.18
C GLY A 24 6.61 7.90 1.27
N LYS A 25 6.60 9.18 0.91
CA LYS A 25 7.66 9.83 0.14
C LYS A 25 9.01 9.81 0.88
N ASP A 26 9.01 10.14 2.18
CA ASP A 26 10.21 10.11 3.02
C ASP A 26 10.82 8.70 3.13
N LEU A 27 9.97 7.67 3.10
CA LEU A 27 10.38 6.26 3.09
C LEU A 27 10.83 5.78 1.70
N GLY A 28 10.83 6.65 0.68
CA GLY A 28 11.31 6.37 -0.66
C GLY A 28 10.29 5.68 -1.57
N PHE A 29 9.00 5.81 -1.28
CA PHE A 29 7.96 5.53 -2.27
C PHE A 29 7.79 6.71 -3.21
N GLU A 30 7.60 6.43 -4.48
CA GLU A 30 7.37 7.46 -5.50
C GLU A 30 5.96 8.05 -5.39
N ALA A 31 4.98 7.20 -5.07
CA ALA A 31 3.60 7.62 -4.89
C ALA A 31 2.90 6.77 -3.84
N VAL A 32 1.98 7.41 -3.10
CA VAL A 32 1.05 6.76 -2.17
C VAL A 32 -0.36 7.22 -2.49
N GLY A 33 -1.24 6.25 -2.74
CA GLY A 33 -2.68 6.44 -2.96
C GLY A 33 -3.49 5.92 -1.79
N ILE A 34 -4.60 6.56 -1.48
CA ILE A 34 -5.58 6.10 -0.49
C ILE A 34 -6.91 5.99 -1.21
N ALA A 35 -7.49 4.80 -1.25
CA ALA A 35 -8.72 4.48 -1.93
C ALA A 35 -9.78 3.95 -0.96
N ASP A 36 -11.04 4.02 -1.38
CA ASP A 36 -12.13 3.35 -0.70
C ASP A 36 -11.97 1.82 -0.77
N ALA A 37 -12.54 1.12 0.21
CA ALA A 37 -12.59 -0.34 0.24
C ALA A 37 -13.79 -0.90 -0.56
N ASP A 38 -14.70 -0.06 -1.01
CA ASP A 38 -15.83 -0.47 -1.87
C ASP A 38 -15.38 -0.62 -3.33
N LEU A 39 -15.28 -1.86 -3.77
CA LEU A 39 -14.94 -2.24 -5.14
C LEU A 39 -16.13 -2.86 -5.90
N SER A 40 -17.36 -2.66 -5.44
CA SER A 40 -18.58 -3.23 -6.03
C SER A 40 -18.72 -2.93 -7.53
N ALA A 41 -18.30 -1.74 -7.98
CA ALA A 41 -18.30 -1.37 -9.39
C ALA A 41 -17.23 -2.09 -10.25
N ALA A 42 -16.15 -2.56 -9.62
CA ALA A 42 -15.05 -3.23 -10.32
C ALA A 42 -15.16 -4.76 -10.27
N GLU A 43 -15.80 -5.31 -9.25
CA GLU A 43 -15.93 -6.75 -9.00
C GLU A 43 -16.49 -7.53 -10.20
N PRO A 44 -17.58 -7.10 -10.87
CA PRO A 44 -18.11 -7.85 -12.01
C PRO A 44 -17.09 -8.03 -13.15
N ARG A 45 -16.24 -7.03 -13.37
CA ARG A 45 -15.19 -7.10 -14.40
C ARG A 45 -14.09 -8.10 -14.03
N LEU A 46 -13.72 -8.18 -12.75
CA LEU A 46 -12.77 -9.19 -12.28
C LEU A 46 -13.34 -10.59 -12.43
N LEU A 47 -14.59 -10.80 -12.05
CA LEU A 47 -15.24 -12.11 -12.16
C LEU A 47 -15.41 -12.57 -13.62
N ASP A 48 -15.78 -11.67 -14.53
CA ASP A 48 -15.86 -11.96 -15.96
C ASP A 48 -14.47 -12.30 -16.55
N TRP A 49 -13.43 -11.56 -16.16
CA TRP A 49 -12.05 -11.82 -16.56
C TRP A 49 -11.57 -13.21 -16.09
N LEU A 50 -11.89 -13.59 -14.85
CA LEU A 50 -11.59 -14.92 -14.31
C LEU A 50 -12.37 -16.02 -15.06
N ALA A 51 -13.68 -15.81 -15.25
CA ALA A 51 -14.55 -16.77 -15.95
C ALA A 51 -14.09 -17.05 -17.39
N LYS A 52 -13.48 -16.07 -18.04
CA LYS A 52 -12.89 -16.21 -19.39
C LYS A 52 -11.51 -16.87 -19.39
N GLY A 53 -10.96 -17.22 -18.24
CA GLY A 53 -9.64 -17.84 -18.12
C GLY A 53 -8.49 -16.91 -18.49
N TYR A 54 -8.70 -15.59 -18.50
CA TYR A 54 -7.69 -14.61 -18.90
C TYR A 54 -6.51 -14.50 -17.92
N HIS A 55 -6.66 -15.08 -16.73
CA HIS A 55 -5.57 -15.20 -15.76
C HIS A 55 -4.52 -16.27 -16.15
N GLY A 56 -4.78 -17.11 -17.17
CA GLY A 56 -3.84 -18.16 -17.61
C GLY A 56 -3.44 -19.08 -16.47
N GLU A 57 -2.13 -19.28 -16.26
CA GLU A 57 -1.60 -20.13 -15.19
C GLU A 57 -1.54 -19.43 -13.82
N MET A 58 -2.01 -18.19 -13.69
CA MET A 58 -2.02 -17.46 -12.42
C MET A 58 -3.18 -17.90 -11.52
N HIS A 59 -3.26 -19.19 -11.18
CA HIS A 59 -4.33 -19.76 -10.37
C HIS A 59 -4.53 -19.09 -9.00
N TYR A 60 -3.50 -18.41 -8.49
CA TYR A 60 -3.63 -17.61 -7.27
C TYR A 60 -4.65 -16.46 -7.43
N MET A 61 -4.99 -16.07 -8.66
CA MET A 61 -6.03 -15.06 -8.92
C MET A 61 -7.43 -15.56 -8.59
N GLU A 62 -7.70 -16.85 -8.80
CA GLU A 62 -8.99 -17.50 -8.47
C GLU A 62 -9.08 -17.91 -7.01
N LYS A 63 -7.95 -18.35 -6.43
CA LYS A 63 -7.87 -19.06 -5.14
C LYS A 63 -8.58 -18.39 -3.98
N HIS A 64 -8.67 -17.06 -3.98
CA HIS A 64 -9.26 -16.30 -2.88
C HIS A 64 -10.66 -15.76 -3.20
N GLY A 65 -11.21 -16.09 -4.38
CA GLY A 65 -12.54 -15.69 -4.82
C GLY A 65 -12.77 -14.18 -4.62
N VAL A 66 -13.93 -13.85 -4.08
CA VAL A 66 -14.37 -12.46 -3.88
C VAL A 66 -13.56 -11.66 -2.84
N LYS A 67 -12.70 -12.29 -2.05
CA LYS A 67 -11.83 -11.56 -1.09
C LYS A 67 -10.88 -10.57 -1.77
N ARG A 68 -10.61 -10.73 -3.08
CA ARG A 68 -9.81 -9.79 -3.86
C ARG A 68 -10.50 -8.46 -4.09
N SER A 69 -11.82 -8.51 -4.23
CA SER A 69 -12.65 -7.33 -4.48
C SER A 69 -13.36 -6.84 -3.21
N ARG A 70 -13.24 -7.58 -2.12
CA ARG A 70 -13.89 -7.26 -0.83
C ARG A 70 -12.89 -7.24 0.31
N PRO A 71 -12.09 -6.18 0.45
CA PRO A 71 -11.06 -6.08 1.48
C PRO A 71 -11.57 -6.33 2.90
N ALA A 72 -12.82 -5.97 3.20
CA ALA A 72 -13.44 -6.21 4.50
C ALA A 72 -13.68 -7.70 4.82
N GLU A 73 -13.79 -8.58 3.79
CA GLU A 73 -13.86 -10.03 3.99
C GLU A 73 -12.49 -10.63 4.31
N LEU A 74 -11.41 -9.98 3.85
CA LEU A 74 -10.05 -10.35 4.20
C LEU A 74 -9.67 -9.86 5.60
N ARG A 75 -9.98 -8.61 5.89
CA ARG A 75 -9.74 -7.95 7.18
C ARG A 75 -10.99 -7.20 7.61
N PRO A 76 -11.79 -7.74 8.55
CA PRO A 76 -12.97 -7.05 9.07
C PRO A 76 -12.64 -5.63 9.58
N GLY A 77 -13.50 -4.68 9.28
CA GLY A 77 -13.32 -3.29 9.66
C GLY A 77 -12.43 -2.47 8.71
N THR A 78 -11.99 -3.02 7.57
CA THR A 78 -11.24 -2.25 6.56
C THR A 78 -12.11 -1.13 5.99
N LEU A 79 -11.66 0.11 6.15
CA LEU A 79 -12.33 1.31 5.64
C LEU A 79 -11.63 1.88 4.40
N ARG A 80 -10.32 1.74 4.32
CA ARG A 80 -9.49 2.29 3.24
C ARG A 80 -8.37 1.33 2.87
N VAL A 81 -7.92 1.43 1.64
CA VAL A 81 -6.74 0.72 1.13
C VAL A 81 -5.66 1.75 0.80
N ILE A 82 -4.48 1.58 1.37
CA ILE A 82 -3.30 2.40 1.07
C ILE A 82 -2.43 1.62 0.11
N SER A 83 -2.19 2.19 -1.07
CA SER A 83 -1.33 1.63 -2.11
C SER A 83 -0.07 2.46 -2.23
N ALA A 84 1.08 1.81 -2.24
CA ALA A 84 2.37 2.47 -2.41
C ALA A 84 3.08 1.96 -3.67
N ARG A 85 3.68 2.88 -4.42
CA ARG A 85 4.45 2.57 -5.62
C ARG A 85 5.92 2.95 -5.39
N MET A 86 6.82 2.03 -5.72
CA MET A 86 8.26 2.26 -5.65
C MET A 86 8.85 2.11 -7.06
N ASN A 87 9.72 3.04 -7.45
CA ASN A 87 10.48 2.93 -8.68
C ASN A 87 11.56 1.84 -8.53
N TYR A 88 11.78 1.07 -9.58
CA TYR A 88 12.79 0.00 -9.67
C TYR A 88 13.81 0.25 -10.79
N LEU A 89 13.99 1.50 -11.22
CA LEU A 89 15.00 1.86 -12.20
C LEU A 89 16.31 2.27 -11.47
N PRO A 90 17.20 1.31 -11.16
CA PRO A 90 18.50 1.62 -10.57
C PRO A 90 19.45 2.20 -11.61
N ASP A 91 20.51 2.87 -11.14
CA ASP A 91 21.66 3.17 -11.99
C ASP A 91 22.31 1.85 -12.42
N ALA A 92 22.33 1.61 -13.71
CA ALA A 92 22.88 0.40 -14.32
C ALA A 92 23.31 0.72 -15.75
N GLU A 93 24.13 -0.14 -16.32
CA GLU A 93 24.51 -0.06 -17.74
C GLU A 93 23.28 -0.03 -18.64
N ASP A 94 23.41 0.57 -19.81
CA ASP A 94 22.31 0.59 -20.80
C ASP A 94 21.90 -0.84 -21.17
N ALA A 95 20.61 -1.05 -21.31
CA ALA A 95 20.08 -2.38 -21.57
C ALA A 95 20.57 -2.93 -22.92
N GLN A 96 20.67 -2.07 -23.94
CA GLN A 96 21.11 -2.47 -25.27
C GLN A 96 22.62 -2.83 -25.26
N GLU A 97 23.43 -2.04 -24.56
CA GLU A 97 24.86 -2.33 -24.42
C GLU A 97 25.11 -3.69 -23.75
N VAL A 98 24.32 -4.03 -22.72
CA VAL A 98 24.42 -5.34 -22.06
C VAL A 98 23.94 -6.48 -22.96
N LEU A 99 22.87 -6.26 -23.75
CA LEU A 99 22.33 -7.28 -24.67
C LEU A 99 23.26 -7.53 -25.88
N ASP A 100 24.02 -6.54 -26.31
CA ASP A 100 24.93 -6.64 -27.43
C ASP A 100 26.27 -7.27 -27.03
N ASP A 101 26.54 -7.40 -25.72
CA ASP A 101 27.74 -8.00 -25.17
C ASP A 101 27.55 -9.51 -24.95
N ALA A 102 28.24 -10.35 -25.77
CA ALA A 102 28.09 -11.79 -25.70
C ALA A 102 28.63 -12.42 -24.39
N ASP A 103 29.47 -11.69 -23.64
CA ASP A 103 30.04 -12.15 -22.37
C ASP A 103 29.17 -11.75 -21.14
N LYS A 104 28.06 -11.02 -21.36
CA LYS A 104 27.18 -10.57 -20.31
C LYS A 104 25.80 -11.25 -20.39
N ALA A 105 25.20 -11.48 -19.22
CA ALA A 105 23.80 -11.89 -19.12
C ALA A 105 22.93 -10.69 -18.75
N TYR A 106 21.85 -10.49 -19.47
CA TYR A 106 20.88 -9.44 -19.13
C TYR A 106 19.99 -9.90 -17.98
N VAL A 107 19.98 -9.13 -16.90
CA VAL A 107 19.09 -9.32 -15.75
C VAL A 107 18.05 -8.20 -15.72
N SER A 108 16.78 -8.56 -15.57
CA SER A 108 15.69 -7.58 -15.49
C SER A 108 15.94 -6.55 -14.38
N ARG A 109 15.72 -5.27 -14.67
CA ARG A 109 16.07 -4.17 -13.77
C ARG A 109 15.46 -4.28 -12.38
N TYR A 110 14.24 -4.80 -12.26
CA TYR A 110 13.59 -4.98 -10.96
C TYR A 110 14.32 -6.00 -10.06
N ALA A 111 15.08 -6.90 -10.67
CA ALA A 111 15.83 -7.94 -9.96
C ALA A 111 17.26 -7.52 -9.60
N LEU A 112 17.71 -6.34 -10.05
CA LEU A 112 19.02 -5.82 -9.70
C LEU A 112 19.04 -5.31 -8.26
N GLY A 113 20.15 -5.56 -7.56
CA GLY A 113 20.38 -5.07 -6.20
C GLY A 113 19.75 -5.96 -5.13
N ARG A 114 19.16 -5.33 -4.11
CA ARG A 114 18.54 -6.04 -2.99
C ARG A 114 17.15 -6.58 -3.37
N ASP A 115 16.79 -7.71 -2.76
CA ASP A 115 15.45 -8.28 -2.89
C ASP A 115 14.36 -7.22 -2.58
N TYR A 116 13.64 -6.80 -3.60
CA TYR A 116 12.63 -5.75 -3.49
C TYR A 116 11.47 -6.14 -2.57
N HIS A 117 11.16 -7.43 -2.43
CA HIS A 117 10.12 -7.90 -1.50
C HIS A 117 10.48 -7.53 -0.06
N LYS A 118 11.75 -7.72 0.31
CA LYS A 118 12.25 -7.37 1.66
C LYS A 118 12.27 -5.86 1.85
N VAL A 119 12.74 -5.12 0.84
CA VAL A 119 12.82 -3.65 0.90
C VAL A 119 11.43 -3.04 1.03
N MET A 120 10.47 -3.46 0.17
CA MET A 120 9.10 -2.95 0.23
C MET A 120 8.41 -3.31 1.54
N ARG A 121 8.56 -4.55 2.01
CA ARG A 121 7.95 -4.99 3.27
C ARG A 121 8.44 -4.17 4.45
N ALA A 122 9.74 -3.92 4.55
CA ALA A 122 10.30 -3.10 5.62
C ALA A 122 9.74 -1.66 5.58
N ARG A 123 9.76 -1.01 4.41
CA ARG A 123 9.24 0.34 4.25
C ARG A 123 7.73 0.45 4.50
N LEU A 124 6.96 -0.54 4.09
CA LEU A 124 5.51 -0.59 4.37
C LEU A 124 5.23 -0.80 5.86
N GLN A 125 6.07 -1.59 6.55
CA GLN A 125 5.97 -1.73 8.01
C GLN A 125 6.27 -0.40 8.70
N ASP A 126 7.36 0.29 8.32
CA ASP A 126 7.70 1.60 8.88
C ASP A 126 6.57 2.63 8.65
N LEU A 127 5.92 2.58 7.48
CA LEU A 127 4.76 3.44 7.20
C LEU A 127 3.57 3.09 8.09
N ALA A 128 3.27 1.80 8.26
CA ALA A 128 2.19 1.34 9.11
C ALA A 128 2.42 1.74 10.57
N ASP A 129 3.65 1.60 11.07
CA ASP A 129 4.02 1.96 12.45
C ASP A 129 3.86 3.46 12.70
N ARG A 130 4.21 4.32 11.72
CA ARG A 130 3.97 5.77 11.81
C ARG A 130 2.48 6.09 11.86
N ILE A 131 1.65 5.44 11.03
CA ILE A 131 0.20 5.63 11.02
C ILE A 131 -0.40 5.22 12.37
N VAL A 132 -0.01 4.06 12.90
CA VAL A 132 -0.49 3.57 14.20
C VAL A 132 -0.08 4.53 15.31
N GLY A 133 1.17 4.98 15.31
CA GLY A 133 1.67 5.93 16.31
C GLY A 133 0.89 7.25 16.33
N ASP A 134 0.62 7.82 15.14
CA ASP A 134 -0.16 9.05 15.02
C ASP A 134 -1.61 8.84 15.46
N CYS A 135 -2.26 7.74 15.05
CA CYS A 135 -3.63 7.42 15.47
C CYS A 135 -3.73 7.18 16.99
N LEU A 136 -2.74 6.55 17.62
CA LEU A 136 -2.73 6.31 19.07
C LEU A 136 -2.62 7.61 19.86
N LEU A 137 -1.90 8.62 19.36
CA LEU A 137 -1.83 9.93 20.00
C LEU A 137 -3.22 10.59 20.10
N TYR A 138 -4.07 10.41 19.10
CA TYR A 138 -5.45 10.93 19.11
C TYR A 138 -6.38 10.15 20.06
N THR A 139 -6.09 8.87 20.33
CA THR A 139 -6.90 8.03 21.23
C THR A 139 -6.46 8.15 22.69
N SER A 140 -5.17 8.40 22.96
CA SER A 140 -4.66 8.60 24.33
C SER A 140 -5.16 9.90 24.95
N ASP A 141 -5.24 10.98 24.18
CA ASP A 141 -5.81 12.26 24.64
C ASP A 141 -7.30 12.13 25.06
N ALA A 142 -8.01 11.14 24.52
CA ALA A 142 -9.40 10.86 24.91
C ALA A 142 -9.53 9.93 26.14
N ALA A 143 -8.51 9.14 26.44
CA ALA A 143 -8.50 8.22 27.58
C ALA A 143 -8.03 8.87 28.89
N ASP A 144 -7.23 9.92 28.82
CA ASP A 144 -6.77 10.68 30.01
C ASP A 144 -7.85 11.63 30.57
N GLU A 145 -9.03 11.69 29.94
CA GLU A 145 -10.17 12.52 30.36
C GLU A 145 -11.30 11.72 31.08
N LEU A 146 -11.08 10.44 31.40
CA LEU A 146 -12.00 9.61 32.17
C LEU A 146 -11.49 9.41 33.60
#